data_eb9b011c88d0defff6a6516c4856a127
#
_entry.id   eb9b011c88d0defff6a6516c4856a127
#
_cell.length_a   1.000
_cell.length_b   1.000
_cell.length_c   1.000
_cell.angle_alpha   90.00
_cell.angle_beta   90.00
_cell.angle_gamma   90.00
#
_symmetry.space_group_name_H-M   'P 1'
#
loop_
_entity.id
_entity.type
_entity.pdbx_description
1 polymer ?
#
loop_
_entity_poly.entity_id
_entity_poly.type
_entity_poly.pdbx_seq_one_letter_code
_entity_poly.pdbx_strand_id
1 'polypeptide(L)'
;MIHGINGYEGSWQDKGNAIDTLEALIAAGRCEPMILIMPDCNKWPFKQRPVDHGNLWKCVTHYGKLSREHELEYAISDLIDMMDSTYCISACAIAGLSDGARMAANVANIRPDRIRAVGLFSPVLHKDQLPKDSTQHYSVYVGTKDIFAPSGKRFHRRMTRAGYPHRFVRFKGNHNWKMWRLCLSDFLENKEGFNEGPE
;
A
#
# COMPACT_ATOMS: atom_id res chain seq x y z
N MET A 1 -4.39 4.45 2.67
CA MET A 1 -3.18 3.88 3.32
C MET A 1 -3.56 2.62 4.09
N ILE A 2 -3.12 1.44 3.65
CA ILE A 2 -3.52 0.14 4.22
C ILE A 2 -2.44 -0.36 5.19
N HIS A 3 -2.83 -0.68 6.43
CA HIS A 3 -1.90 -1.22 7.44
C HIS A 3 -1.58 -2.71 7.18
N GLY A 4 -0.55 -3.24 7.84
CA GLY A 4 -0.19 -4.65 7.78
C GLY A 4 -0.94 -5.50 8.82
N ILE A 5 -0.58 -6.78 8.88
CA ILE A 5 -1.12 -7.72 9.88
C ILE A 5 -0.96 -7.13 11.29
N ASN A 6 -1.98 -7.27 12.13
CA ASN A 6 -2.06 -6.72 13.49
C ASN A 6 -2.01 -5.17 13.58
N GLY A 7 -2.24 -4.49 12.47
CA GLY A 7 -2.50 -3.06 12.46
C GLY A 7 -3.97 -2.73 12.78
N TYR A 8 -4.28 -1.46 12.76
CA TYR A 8 -5.61 -0.87 12.93
C TYR A 8 -5.62 0.50 12.22
N GLU A 9 -6.76 1.15 12.10
CA GLU A 9 -6.93 2.41 11.38
C GLU A 9 -5.96 3.53 11.85
N GLY A 10 -5.65 3.61 13.13
CA GLY A 10 -4.69 4.57 13.68
C GLY A 10 -3.22 4.23 13.46
N SER A 11 -2.89 3.02 12.99
CA SER A 11 -1.48 2.56 12.92
C SER A 11 -0.58 3.46 12.08
N TRP A 12 -1.09 4.01 10.99
CA TRP A 12 -0.32 4.91 10.14
C TRP A 12 -0.02 6.25 10.82
N GLN A 13 -0.93 6.77 11.66
CA GLN A 13 -0.67 7.98 12.44
C GLN A 13 0.20 7.69 13.65
N ASP A 14 -0.20 6.73 14.51
CA ASP A 14 0.45 6.49 15.80
C ASP A 14 1.89 5.98 15.69
N LYS A 15 2.15 5.18 14.66
CA LYS A 15 3.45 4.55 14.42
C LYS A 15 4.15 5.06 13.17
N GLY A 16 3.38 5.49 12.18
CA GLY A 16 3.84 5.95 10.88
C GLY A 16 4.03 7.46 10.77
N ASN A 17 3.44 8.25 11.67
CA ASN A 17 3.40 9.72 11.64
C ASN A 17 2.87 10.24 10.29
N ALA A 18 1.81 9.62 9.77
CA ALA A 18 1.38 9.86 8.39
C ALA A 18 0.88 11.29 8.16
N ILE A 19 0.07 11.82 9.09
CA ILE A 19 -0.48 13.17 9.00
C ILE A 19 0.66 14.20 9.14
N ASP A 20 1.51 14.06 10.17
CA ASP A 20 2.64 14.99 10.40
C ASP A 20 3.61 15.01 9.21
N THR A 21 3.84 13.82 8.60
CA THR A 21 4.68 13.71 7.39
C THR A 21 4.05 14.44 6.21
N LEU A 22 2.75 14.24 5.97
CA LEU A 22 2.03 14.91 4.89
C LEU A 22 2.02 16.44 5.07
N GLU A 23 1.67 16.91 6.27
CA GLU A 23 1.63 18.35 6.58
C GLU A 23 3.00 19.02 6.40
N ALA A 24 4.06 18.36 6.86
CA ALA A 24 5.43 18.87 6.68
C ALA A 24 5.83 18.93 5.19
N LEU A 25 5.42 17.97 4.38
CA LEU A 25 5.70 17.95 2.95
C LEU A 25 4.89 19.03 2.20
N ILE A 26 3.63 19.23 2.56
CA ILE A 26 2.79 20.31 2.00
C ILE A 26 3.39 21.67 2.35
N ALA A 27 3.74 21.91 3.61
CA ALA A 27 4.35 23.15 4.07
C ALA A 27 5.68 23.46 3.35
N ALA A 28 6.43 22.42 2.97
CA ALA A 28 7.67 22.53 2.21
C ALA A 28 7.47 22.65 0.68
N GLY A 29 6.23 22.64 0.17
CA GLY A 29 5.92 22.63 -1.27
C GLY A 29 6.35 21.37 -2.02
N ARG A 30 6.54 20.27 -1.29
CA ARG A 30 7.03 18.98 -1.82
C ARG A 30 5.89 18.00 -2.15
N CYS A 31 4.70 18.25 -1.64
CA CYS A 31 3.51 17.44 -1.85
C CYS A 31 2.29 18.34 -2.00
N GLU A 32 1.34 17.96 -2.82
CA GLU A 32 0.05 18.65 -2.93
C GLU A 32 -0.87 18.29 -1.75
N PRO A 33 -1.79 19.16 -1.35
CA PRO A 33 -2.82 18.84 -0.37
C PRO A 33 -3.65 17.64 -0.80
N MET A 34 -3.87 16.70 0.12
CA MET A 34 -4.65 15.49 -0.15
C MET A 34 -5.41 15.01 1.08
N ILE A 35 -6.42 14.18 0.85
CA ILE A 35 -7.15 13.47 1.89
C ILE A 35 -6.48 12.13 2.14
N LEU A 36 -6.04 11.86 3.38
CA LEU A 36 -5.54 10.55 3.80
C LEU A 36 -6.67 9.71 4.38
N ILE A 37 -6.89 8.55 3.80
CA ILE A 37 -7.84 7.56 4.31
C ILE A 37 -7.06 6.36 4.82
N MET A 38 -7.32 5.97 6.06
CA MET A 38 -6.64 4.88 6.76
C MET A 38 -7.70 3.89 7.30
N PRO A 39 -8.24 3.01 6.43
CA PRO A 39 -9.27 2.07 6.85
C PRO A 39 -8.70 1.00 7.80
N ASP A 40 -9.53 0.48 8.71
CA ASP A 40 -9.23 -0.77 9.39
C ASP A 40 -9.48 -1.94 8.44
N CYS A 41 -8.41 -2.59 8.05
CA CYS A 41 -8.43 -3.74 7.14
C CYS A 41 -8.21 -5.06 7.88
N ASN A 42 -8.56 -5.13 9.15
CA ASN A 42 -8.57 -6.39 9.87
C ASN A 42 -9.73 -7.26 9.41
N LYS A 43 -9.41 -8.52 9.06
CA LYS A 43 -10.43 -9.49 8.65
C LYS A 43 -11.38 -9.77 9.81
N TRP A 44 -12.65 -9.61 9.60
CA TRP A 44 -13.74 -9.94 10.51
C TRP A 44 -14.00 -11.47 10.52
N PRO A 45 -14.35 -12.10 11.68
CA PRO A 45 -14.61 -11.55 13.01
C PRO A 45 -13.39 -11.62 13.93
N PHE A 46 -13.14 -10.53 14.63
CA PHE A 46 -12.02 -10.35 15.58
C PHE A 46 -11.93 -11.38 16.71
N LYS A 47 -12.98 -12.13 16.99
CA LYS A 47 -13.03 -13.10 18.09
C LYS A 47 -12.27 -14.41 17.83
N GLN A 48 -11.77 -14.63 16.62
CA GLN A 48 -11.07 -15.85 16.23
C GLN A 48 -9.64 -15.59 15.72
N ARG A 49 -8.95 -14.65 16.32
CA ARG A 49 -7.52 -14.52 16.07
C ARG A 49 -6.75 -15.62 16.81
N PRO A 50 -6.32 -16.70 16.17
CA PRO A 50 -5.20 -17.44 16.68
C PRO A 50 -3.94 -16.67 16.33
N VAL A 51 -3.69 -15.59 17.07
CA VAL A 51 -2.46 -14.84 16.89
C VAL A 51 -1.40 -15.51 17.76
N ASP A 52 -0.68 -16.41 17.17
CA ASP A 52 0.63 -16.78 17.68
C ASP A 52 1.57 -15.60 17.38
N HIS A 53 1.57 -14.63 18.29
CA HIS A 53 2.36 -13.39 18.19
C HIS A 53 3.87 -13.64 18.05
N GLY A 54 4.32 -14.89 18.22
CA GLY A 54 5.72 -15.31 18.09
C GLY A 54 6.13 -15.81 16.71
N ASN A 55 5.19 -16.07 15.78
CA ASN A 55 5.54 -16.67 14.51
C ASN A 55 4.88 -15.96 13.31
N LEU A 56 5.57 -14.93 12.81
CA LEU A 56 5.14 -14.14 11.67
C LEU A 56 4.85 -14.99 10.40
N TRP A 57 5.60 -16.09 10.19
CA TRP A 57 5.38 -17.00 9.08
C TRP A 57 4.04 -17.73 9.17
N LYS A 58 3.65 -18.18 10.36
CA LYS A 58 2.34 -18.80 10.57
C LYS A 58 1.21 -17.81 10.33
N CYS A 59 1.37 -16.56 10.78
CA CYS A 59 0.42 -15.50 10.50
C CYS A 59 0.25 -15.28 8.98
N VAL A 60 1.34 -15.08 8.25
CA VAL A 60 1.33 -14.84 6.79
C VAL A 60 0.70 -16.01 6.04
N THR A 61 1.04 -17.27 6.39
CA THR A 61 0.48 -18.45 5.72
C THR A 61 -0.98 -18.71 6.08
N HIS A 62 -1.40 -18.40 7.30
CA HIS A 62 -2.79 -18.55 7.74
C HIS A 62 -3.70 -17.53 7.03
N TYR A 63 -3.31 -16.26 6.99
CA TYR A 63 -4.06 -15.22 6.30
C TYR A 63 -4.09 -15.41 4.78
N GLY A 64 -3.08 -15.99 4.18
CA GLY A 64 -3.06 -16.31 2.75
C GLY A 64 -4.02 -17.44 2.32
N LYS A 65 -4.59 -18.18 3.27
CA LYS A 65 -5.57 -19.26 2.99
C LYS A 65 -7.03 -18.86 3.18
N LEU A 66 -7.30 -17.69 3.76
CA LEU A 66 -8.66 -17.23 4.00
C LEU A 66 -9.19 -16.53 2.74
N SER A 67 -9.96 -17.24 1.95
CA SER A 67 -10.52 -16.82 0.65
C SER A 67 -11.56 -15.67 0.67
N ARG A 68 -11.75 -15.00 1.82
CA ARG A 68 -12.63 -13.81 1.93
C ARG A 68 -11.91 -12.49 1.68
N GLU A 69 -10.76 -12.53 1.03
CA GLU A 69 -9.89 -11.37 0.83
C GLU A 69 -10.52 -10.30 -0.06
N HIS A 70 -11.29 -10.72 -1.03
CA HIS A 70 -11.93 -9.82 -1.99
C HIS A 70 -13.03 -8.92 -1.36
N GLU A 71 -13.67 -9.31 -0.26
CA GLU A 71 -14.70 -8.50 0.38
C GLU A 71 -14.16 -7.16 0.89
N LEU A 72 -12.97 -7.16 1.53
CA LEU A 72 -12.33 -5.94 2.01
C LEU A 72 -11.81 -5.07 0.86
N GLU A 73 -11.31 -5.70 -0.18
CA GLU A 73 -10.82 -5.01 -1.38
C GLU A 73 -11.97 -4.32 -2.13
N TYR A 74 -13.13 -4.95 -2.23
CA TYR A 74 -14.35 -4.33 -2.75
C TYR A 74 -14.89 -3.22 -1.84
N ALA A 75 -14.86 -3.40 -0.51
CA ALA A 75 -15.25 -2.34 0.42
C ALA A 75 -14.34 -1.10 0.30
N ILE A 76 -13.04 -1.27 0.05
CA ILE A 76 -12.14 -0.16 -0.24
C ILE A 76 -12.50 0.49 -1.59
N SER A 77 -12.88 -0.30 -2.59
CA SER A 77 -13.38 0.23 -3.87
C SER A 77 -14.63 1.09 -3.69
N ASP A 78 -15.60 0.63 -2.91
CA ASP A 78 -16.82 1.38 -2.61
C ASP A 78 -16.52 2.66 -1.83
N LEU A 79 -15.53 2.62 -0.92
CA LEU A 79 -15.05 3.78 -0.19
C LEU A 79 -14.45 4.84 -1.14
N ILE A 80 -13.72 4.43 -2.18
CA ILE A 80 -13.20 5.34 -3.19
C ILE A 80 -14.35 6.05 -3.90
N ASP A 81 -15.39 5.34 -4.32
CA ASP A 81 -16.55 5.94 -5.00
C ASP A 81 -17.33 6.89 -4.09
N MET A 82 -17.48 6.53 -2.81
CA MET A 82 -18.11 7.41 -1.81
C MET A 82 -17.30 8.71 -1.61
N MET A 83 -15.98 8.62 -1.51
CA MET A 83 -15.11 9.78 -1.35
C MET A 83 -15.11 10.66 -2.60
N ASP A 84 -15.10 10.07 -3.78
CA ASP A 84 -15.17 10.78 -5.04
C ASP A 84 -16.47 11.58 -5.18
N SER A 85 -17.60 10.96 -4.86
CA SER A 85 -18.91 11.63 -4.90
C SER A 85 -19.02 12.78 -3.88
N THR A 86 -18.27 12.71 -2.79
CA THR A 86 -18.33 13.72 -1.71
C THR A 86 -17.37 14.88 -1.94
N TYR A 87 -16.17 14.63 -2.47
CA TYR A 87 -15.05 15.58 -2.49
C TYR A 87 -14.53 15.93 -3.89
N CYS A 88 -15.13 15.43 -4.98
CA CYS A 88 -14.68 15.68 -6.36
C CYS A 88 -13.19 15.39 -6.54
N ILE A 89 -12.76 14.17 -6.26
CA ILE A 89 -11.35 13.79 -6.25
C ILE A 89 -10.79 13.70 -7.67
N SER A 90 -9.75 14.47 -7.97
CA SER A 90 -9.10 14.48 -9.28
C SER A 90 -8.18 13.29 -9.52
N ALA A 91 -7.51 12.79 -8.49
CA ALA A 91 -6.60 11.64 -8.57
C ALA A 91 -6.66 10.80 -7.29
N CYS A 92 -6.49 9.50 -7.43
CA CYS A 92 -6.46 8.57 -6.31
C CYS A 92 -5.16 7.77 -6.31
N ALA A 93 -4.53 7.68 -5.14
CA ALA A 93 -3.39 6.83 -4.89
C ALA A 93 -3.70 5.82 -3.78
N ILE A 94 -3.10 4.64 -3.86
CA ILE A 94 -3.21 3.64 -2.81
C ILE A 94 -1.83 3.20 -2.36
N ALA A 95 -1.64 3.04 -1.06
CA ALA A 95 -0.41 2.49 -0.54
C ALA A 95 -0.68 1.56 0.65
N GLY A 96 0.22 0.61 0.85
CA GLY A 96 0.12 -0.29 1.99
C GLY A 96 1.46 -0.88 2.38
N LEU A 97 1.54 -1.39 3.61
CA LEU A 97 2.72 -2.05 4.14
C LEU A 97 2.49 -3.54 4.38
N SER A 98 3.50 -4.37 4.11
CA SER A 98 3.45 -5.82 4.38
C SER A 98 2.27 -6.50 3.68
N ASP A 99 1.32 -7.07 4.42
CA ASP A 99 0.06 -7.63 3.88
C ASP A 99 -0.83 -6.54 3.28
N GLY A 100 -0.86 -5.34 3.87
CA GLY A 100 -1.56 -4.19 3.29
C GLY A 100 -1.03 -3.77 1.92
N ALA A 101 0.24 -4.04 1.61
CA ALA A 101 0.77 -3.81 0.27
C ALA A 101 0.18 -4.79 -0.75
N ARG A 102 -0.09 -6.04 -0.35
CA ARG A 102 -0.81 -7.02 -1.17
C ARG A 102 -2.24 -6.57 -1.46
N MET A 103 -2.96 -6.11 -0.43
CA MET A 103 -4.30 -5.54 -0.61
C MET A 103 -4.28 -4.31 -1.51
N ALA A 104 -3.31 -3.40 -1.35
CA ALA A 104 -3.16 -2.23 -2.21
C ALA A 104 -2.98 -2.62 -3.69
N ALA A 105 -2.16 -3.62 -3.98
CA ALA A 105 -1.99 -4.14 -5.34
C ALA A 105 -3.27 -4.76 -5.91
N ASN A 106 -4.04 -5.47 -5.08
CA ASN A 106 -5.31 -6.07 -5.51
C ASN A 106 -6.37 -4.99 -5.79
N VAL A 107 -6.52 -3.99 -4.90
CA VAL A 107 -7.45 -2.87 -5.11
C VAL A 107 -7.06 -2.06 -6.36
N ALA A 108 -5.77 -1.83 -6.59
CA ALA A 108 -5.30 -1.17 -7.81
C ALA A 108 -5.70 -1.96 -9.08
N ASN A 109 -5.69 -3.30 -9.03
CA ASN A 109 -6.14 -4.16 -10.12
C ASN A 109 -7.67 -4.23 -10.27
N ILE A 110 -8.44 -3.90 -9.23
CA ILE A 110 -9.90 -3.78 -9.26
C ILE A 110 -10.31 -2.42 -9.83
N ARG A 111 -9.56 -1.36 -9.50
CA ARG A 111 -9.86 0.03 -9.85
C ARG A 111 -8.72 0.70 -10.65
N PRO A 112 -8.32 0.12 -11.79
CA PRO A 112 -7.32 0.77 -12.65
C PRO A 112 -7.82 2.10 -13.24
N ASP A 113 -9.15 2.28 -13.33
CA ASP A 113 -9.82 3.50 -13.75
C ASP A 113 -9.58 4.67 -12.80
N ARG A 114 -9.42 4.42 -11.50
CA ARG A 114 -9.30 5.46 -10.47
C ARG A 114 -7.91 5.59 -9.86
N ILE A 115 -7.21 4.47 -9.68
CA ILE A 115 -5.93 4.44 -8.97
C ILE A 115 -4.79 4.60 -9.97
N ARG A 116 -4.03 5.69 -9.85
CA ARG A 116 -2.89 6.01 -10.71
C ARG A 116 -1.55 5.73 -10.03
N ALA A 117 -1.42 5.97 -8.73
CA ALA A 117 -0.19 5.72 -7.98
C ALA A 117 -0.37 4.61 -6.96
N VAL A 118 0.58 3.66 -6.91
CA VAL A 118 0.53 2.48 -6.02
C VAL A 118 1.83 2.35 -5.24
N GLY A 119 1.76 2.50 -3.90
CA GLY A 119 2.88 2.36 -2.98
C GLY A 119 2.90 1.01 -2.28
N LEU A 120 3.93 0.20 -2.52
CA LEU A 120 4.07 -1.14 -1.94
C LEU A 120 5.27 -1.18 -0.99
N PHE A 121 5.01 -1.09 0.33
CA PHE A 121 6.07 -1.00 1.36
C PHE A 121 6.31 -2.37 1.99
N SER A 122 7.52 -2.90 1.82
CA SER A 122 7.88 -4.26 2.30
C SER A 122 6.89 -5.34 1.85
N PRO A 123 6.54 -5.43 0.56
CA PRO A 123 5.40 -6.21 0.12
C PRO A 123 5.65 -7.72 0.21
N VAL A 124 4.57 -8.45 0.54
CA VAL A 124 4.48 -9.90 0.38
C VAL A 124 3.54 -10.18 -0.79
N LEU A 125 4.11 -10.40 -1.99
CA LEU A 125 3.36 -10.46 -3.24
C LEU A 125 3.55 -11.79 -3.96
N HIS A 126 2.50 -12.22 -4.64
CA HIS A 126 2.46 -13.35 -5.55
C HIS A 126 2.43 -12.88 -7.02
N LYS A 127 2.35 -13.81 -7.97
CA LYS A 127 2.35 -13.49 -9.41
C LYS A 127 1.08 -12.83 -9.90
N ASP A 128 -0.03 -13.07 -9.23
CA ASP A 128 -1.38 -12.58 -9.53
C ASP A 128 -1.60 -11.11 -9.10
N GLN A 129 -0.67 -10.51 -8.32
CA GLN A 129 -0.70 -9.09 -8.00
C GLN A 129 0.04 -8.20 -9.02
N LEU A 130 0.50 -8.74 -10.14
CA LEU A 130 1.03 -7.89 -11.20
C LEU A 130 -0.05 -6.91 -11.71
N PRO A 131 0.34 -5.69 -12.11
CA PRO A 131 -0.59 -4.73 -12.69
C PRO A 131 -1.37 -5.33 -13.84
N LYS A 132 -2.64 -4.96 -13.95
CA LYS A 132 -3.48 -5.26 -15.13
C LYS A 132 -3.52 -4.11 -16.12
N ASP A 133 -3.12 -2.92 -15.67
CA ASP A 133 -3.07 -1.70 -16.46
C ASP A 133 -1.66 -1.09 -16.38
N SER A 134 -1.12 -0.72 -17.54
CA SER A 134 0.22 -0.13 -17.68
C SER A 134 0.25 1.37 -17.40
N THR A 135 -0.90 2.03 -17.22
CA THR A 135 -0.98 3.45 -16.89
C THR A 135 -0.77 3.74 -15.41
N GLN A 136 -0.77 2.69 -14.57
CA GLN A 136 -0.54 2.83 -13.13
C GLN A 136 0.95 2.91 -12.80
N HIS A 137 1.33 3.87 -11.96
CA HIS A 137 2.72 4.06 -11.49
C HIS A 137 2.95 3.33 -10.15
N TYR A 138 3.76 2.31 -10.17
CA TYR A 138 4.09 1.52 -8.98
C TYR A 138 5.41 1.96 -8.36
N SER A 139 5.43 2.17 -7.04
CA SER A 139 6.63 2.35 -6.24
C SER A 139 6.79 1.18 -5.26
N VAL A 140 7.81 0.36 -5.46
CA VAL A 140 8.08 -0.84 -4.65
C VAL A 140 9.25 -0.58 -3.72
N TYR A 141 9.01 -0.63 -2.42
CA TYR A 141 9.98 -0.31 -1.39
C TYR A 141 10.39 -1.55 -0.59
N VAL A 142 11.70 -1.72 -0.37
CA VAL A 142 12.22 -2.80 0.46
C VAL A 142 13.34 -2.31 1.38
N GLY A 143 13.36 -2.83 2.61
CA GLY A 143 14.48 -2.63 3.51
C GLY A 143 15.66 -3.55 3.17
N THR A 144 16.91 -3.07 3.33
CA THR A 144 18.10 -3.87 3.04
C THR A 144 18.23 -5.11 3.93
N LYS A 145 17.64 -5.05 5.14
CA LYS A 145 17.59 -6.14 6.12
C LYS A 145 16.16 -6.63 6.39
N ASP A 146 15.23 -6.31 5.49
CA ASP A 146 13.84 -6.75 5.58
C ASP A 146 13.73 -8.22 5.18
N ILE A 147 13.09 -9.03 6.02
CA ILE A 147 12.89 -10.47 5.77
C ILE A 147 12.03 -10.74 4.52
N PHE A 148 11.19 -9.79 4.12
CA PHE A 148 10.37 -9.86 2.91
C PHE A 148 10.99 -9.15 1.69
N ALA A 149 12.20 -8.60 1.80
CA ALA A 149 12.90 -8.03 0.65
C ALA A 149 13.00 -8.96 -0.56
N PRO A 150 13.15 -10.31 -0.42
CA PRO A 150 13.10 -11.22 -1.56
C PRO A 150 11.78 -11.22 -2.32
N SER A 151 10.63 -10.99 -1.66
CA SER A 151 9.33 -10.86 -2.31
C SER A 151 9.25 -9.62 -3.19
N GLY A 152 9.59 -8.44 -2.64
CA GLY A 152 9.62 -7.19 -3.41
C GLY A 152 10.60 -7.22 -4.58
N LYS A 153 11.79 -7.82 -4.39
CA LYS A 153 12.77 -8.01 -5.49
C LYS A 153 12.24 -8.93 -6.60
N ARG A 154 11.48 -9.98 -6.24
CA ARG A 154 10.84 -10.86 -7.23
C ARG A 154 9.78 -10.11 -8.02
N PHE A 155 8.97 -9.33 -7.34
CA PHE A 155 7.92 -8.52 -7.97
C PHE A 155 8.52 -7.49 -8.91
N HIS A 156 9.50 -6.71 -8.48
CA HIS A 156 10.27 -5.80 -9.33
C HIS A 156 10.76 -6.49 -10.62
N ARG A 157 11.44 -7.64 -10.51
CA ARG A 157 11.94 -8.37 -11.71
C ARG A 157 10.82 -8.82 -12.64
N ARG A 158 9.64 -9.16 -12.11
CA ARG A 158 8.48 -9.54 -12.92
C ARG A 158 7.91 -8.33 -13.66
N MET A 159 7.77 -7.20 -12.98
CA MET A 159 7.32 -5.95 -13.59
C MET A 159 8.27 -5.49 -14.69
N THR A 160 9.59 -5.53 -14.45
CA THR A 160 10.61 -5.22 -15.47
C THR A 160 10.47 -6.11 -16.70
N ARG A 161 10.31 -7.43 -16.51
CA ARG A 161 10.14 -8.37 -17.63
C ARG A 161 8.84 -8.17 -18.41
N ALA A 162 7.80 -7.72 -17.73
CA ALA A 162 6.49 -7.46 -18.32
C ALA A 162 6.38 -6.06 -18.94
N GLY A 163 7.40 -5.19 -18.77
CA GLY A 163 7.42 -3.84 -19.31
C GLY A 163 6.55 -2.84 -18.53
N TYR A 164 6.12 -3.15 -17.29
CA TYR A 164 5.33 -2.22 -16.50
C TYR A 164 6.18 -1.09 -15.92
N PRO A 165 5.77 0.19 -16.04
CA PRO A 165 6.44 1.31 -15.40
C PRO A 165 6.40 1.19 -13.88
N HIS A 166 7.56 1.29 -13.23
CA HIS A 166 7.64 1.23 -11.78
C HIS A 166 8.98 1.72 -11.26
N ARG A 167 8.98 2.18 -10.01
CA ARG A 167 10.18 2.48 -9.23
C ARG A 167 10.48 1.33 -8.28
N PHE A 168 11.76 1.02 -8.10
CA PHE A 168 12.22 0.08 -7.08
C PHE A 168 13.21 0.75 -6.14
N VAL A 169 12.75 1.03 -4.92
CA VAL A 169 13.48 1.83 -3.93
C VAL A 169 13.96 0.94 -2.78
N ARG A 170 15.22 1.14 -2.36
CA ARG A 170 15.82 0.38 -1.27
C ARG A 170 16.29 1.32 -0.17
N PHE A 171 15.71 1.19 1.02
CA PHE A 171 16.19 1.90 2.20
C PHE A 171 17.00 0.98 3.12
N LYS A 172 17.94 1.58 3.86
CA LYS A 172 18.63 0.86 4.94
C LYS A 172 17.66 0.65 6.11
N GLY A 173 17.21 -0.59 6.33
CA GLY A 173 16.24 -0.88 7.38
C GLY A 173 15.72 -2.30 7.36
N ASN A 174 14.92 -2.61 8.36
CA ASN A 174 14.25 -3.89 8.60
C ASN A 174 12.75 -3.74 8.28
N HIS A 175 11.97 -4.82 8.52
CA HIS A 175 10.52 -4.83 8.43
C HIS A 175 9.88 -4.12 9.62
N ASN A 176 9.92 -2.78 9.64
CA ASN A 176 9.45 -1.97 10.77
C ASN A 176 9.03 -0.54 10.37
N TRP A 177 8.36 0.14 11.29
CA TRP A 177 7.84 1.49 11.11
C TRP A 177 8.91 2.53 10.79
N LYS A 178 10.13 2.39 11.32
CA LYS A 178 11.23 3.33 11.01
C LYS A 178 11.53 3.34 9.50
N MET A 179 11.51 2.17 8.86
CA MET A 179 11.71 2.05 7.43
C MET A 179 10.47 2.52 6.65
N TRP A 180 9.26 2.17 7.11
CA TRP A 180 8.02 2.53 6.41
C TRP A 180 7.72 4.04 6.43
N ARG A 181 8.19 4.79 7.45
CA ARG A 181 8.15 6.27 7.46
C ARG A 181 8.97 6.85 6.30
N LEU A 182 10.14 6.29 6.01
CA LEU A 182 10.96 6.72 4.87
C LEU A 182 10.25 6.41 3.54
N CYS A 183 9.61 5.24 3.45
CA CYS A 183 8.83 4.87 2.27
C CYS A 183 7.66 5.82 2.06
N LEU A 184 6.95 6.18 3.13
CA LEU A 184 5.82 7.10 3.08
C LEU A 184 6.24 8.47 2.57
N SER A 185 7.30 9.06 3.16
CA SER A 185 7.81 10.36 2.72
C SER A 185 8.18 10.36 1.24
N ASP A 186 8.99 9.38 0.80
CA ASP A 186 9.40 9.25 -0.61
C ASP A 186 8.20 9.01 -1.55
N PHE A 187 7.20 8.24 -1.11
CA PHE A 187 6.00 7.99 -1.90
C PHE A 187 5.15 9.24 -2.08
N LEU A 188 4.93 10.02 -1.01
CA LEU A 188 4.14 11.26 -1.06
C LEU A 188 4.83 12.38 -1.86
N GLU A 189 6.17 12.40 -1.91
CA GLU A 189 6.95 13.34 -2.71
C GLU A 189 7.03 12.98 -4.19
N ASN A 190 6.79 11.71 -4.52
CA ASN A 190 6.84 11.26 -5.90
C ASN A 190 5.59 11.70 -6.66
N LYS A 191 5.76 12.63 -7.60
CA LYS A 191 4.64 13.20 -8.37
C LYS A 191 4.12 12.29 -9.49
N GLU A 192 4.83 11.20 -9.82
CA GLU A 192 4.39 10.25 -10.83
C GLU A 192 3.06 9.58 -10.41
N GLY A 193 2.04 9.69 -11.23
CA GLY A 193 0.70 9.15 -10.99
C GLY A 193 -0.18 9.96 -10.03
N PHE A 194 0.33 11.02 -9.36
CA PHE A 194 -0.49 11.89 -8.53
C PHE A 194 -1.09 13.07 -9.30
N ASN A 195 -0.43 13.52 -10.37
CA ASN A 195 -0.82 14.71 -11.12
C ASN A 195 -1.53 14.39 -12.45
N GLU A 196 -1.72 13.14 -12.78
CA GLU A 196 -2.44 12.71 -13.99
C GLU A 196 -3.92 12.53 -13.63
N GLY A 197 -4.69 13.63 -13.77
CA GLY A 197 -6.15 13.55 -13.73
C GLY A 197 -6.67 12.67 -14.88
N PRO A 198 -7.90 12.14 -14.81
CA PRO A 198 -8.50 11.43 -15.93
C PRO A 198 -8.54 12.35 -17.14
N GLU A 199 -8.05 11.86 -18.29
CA GLU A 199 -8.25 12.49 -19.59
C GLU A 199 -9.74 12.51 -19.96
#